data_47dfabf347b43e452890a8af64c22bff
#
_entry.id   47dfabf347b43e452890a8af64c22bff
#
_cell.length_a   1.000
_cell.length_b   1.000
_cell.length_c   1.000
_cell.angle_alpha   90.00
_cell.angle_beta   90.00
_cell.angle_gamma   90.00
#
_symmetry.space_group_name_H-M   'P 1'
#
loop_
_entity.id
_entity.type
_entity.pdbx_description
1 polymer ?
#
loop_
_entity_poly.entity_id
_entity_poly.type
_entity_poly.pdbx_seq_one_letter_code
_entity_poly.pdbx_strand_id
1 'polypeptide(L)'
;MPHGLLEKLKPSPRLPVMFIGHGSPMNVIEDTAWRRSWRELGAQLLDRGQRPQLILCISAHWVTESDWALTAMAQPRTIHDFGGFPQELFAQQYPAPGAPAVAAQLAAELRAPDGAGSPLLDLDWGLDHGTWSVLKPMFPEADIPVIQLAMVSPVKNSSASPNT
;
A
#
# COMPACT_ATOMS: atom_id res chain seq x y z
N MET A 1 -14.56 -18.64 17.07
CA MET A 1 -13.76 -18.42 15.85
C MET A 1 -14.36 -17.21 15.16
N PRO A 2 -13.73 -16.06 15.09
CA PRO A 2 -14.26 -14.97 14.27
C PRO A 2 -14.04 -15.37 12.81
N HIS A 3 -15.12 -15.72 12.14
CA HIS A 3 -15.15 -15.94 10.72
C HIS A 3 -14.75 -14.63 10.04
N GLY A 4 -13.57 -14.67 9.42
CA GLY A 4 -12.87 -13.46 8.98
C GLY A 4 -13.53 -12.79 7.77
N LEU A 5 -13.13 -11.57 7.52
CA LEU A 5 -13.56 -10.74 6.39
C LEU A 5 -13.20 -11.36 5.03
N LEU A 6 -12.27 -12.32 4.96
CA LEU A 6 -12.04 -13.11 3.75
C LEU A 6 -13.29 -13.91 3.34
N GLU A 7 -14.18 -14.26 4.29
CA GLU A 7 -15.49 -14.83 3.96
C GLU A 7 -16.44 -13.81 3.29
N LYS A 8 -16.15 -12.52 3.41
CA LYS A 8 -16.91 -11.45 2.71
C LYS A 8 -16.35 -11.13 1.35
N LEU A 9 -15.10 -11.53 1.05
CA LEU A 9 -14.55 -11.40 -0.28
C LEU A 9 -15.15 -12.48 -1.18
N LYS A 10 -15.72 -12.03 -2.28
CA LYS A 10 -16.34 -12.95 -3.26
C LYS A 10 -15.26 -13.53 -4.17
N PRO A 11 -15.42 -14.79 -4.61
CA PRO A 11 -14.58 -15.29 -5.69
C PRO A 11 -14.60 -14.34 -6.88
N SER A 12 -13.44 -14.03 -7.43
CA SER A 12 -13.27 -13.15 -8.57
C SER A 12 -12.25 -13.74 -9.56
N PRO A 13 -12.28 -13.34 -10.83
CA PRO A 13 -11.16 -13.59 -11.72
C PRO A 13 -9.85 -13.09 -11.11
N ARG A 14 -8.74 -13.70 -11.51
CA ARG A 14 -7.41 -13.24 -11.06
C ARG A 14 -7.18 -11.80 -11.48
N LEU A 15 -6.91 -10.94 -10.51
CA LEU A 15 -6.53 -9.55 -10.73
C LEU A 15 -5.02 -9.42 -10.99
N PRO A 16 -4.59 -8.37 -11.69
CA PRO A 16 -3.17 -8.16 -11.98
C PRO A 16 -2.35 -7.86 -10.72
N VAL A 17 -1.10 -8.30 -10.73
CA VAL A 17 -0.04 -7.78 -9.87
C VAL A 17 0.70 -6.73 -10.69
N MET A 18 0.89 -5.53 -10.14
CA MET A 18 1.47 -4.41 -10.86
C MET A 18 2.67 -3.86 -10.11
N PHE A 19 3.71 -3.54 -10.85
CA PHE A 19 4.84 -2.74 -10.35
C PHE A 19 4.74 -1.36 -10.98
N ILE A 20 4.61 -0.32 -10.15
CA ILE A 20 4.37 1.04 -10.60
C ILE A 20 5.44 1.98 -10.04
N GLY A 21 6.19 2.62 -10.92
CA GLY A 21 7.05 3.74 -10.54
C GLY A 21 6.23 5.01 -10.42
N HIS A 22 6.02 5.52 -9.20
CA HIS A 22 5.18 6.71 -8.98
C HIS A 22 5.84 8.03 -9.41
N GLY A 23 7.19 8.07 -9.50
CA GLY A 23 7.93 9.28 -9.86
C GLY A 23 7.70 10.42 -8.84
N SER A 24 7.42 11.61 -9.34
CA SER A 24 7.08 12.75 -8.47
C SER A 24 5.65 12.65 -7.95
N PRO A 25 5.38 12.96 -6.66
CA PRO A 25 4.02 13.05 -6.14
C PRO A 25 3.18 14.15 -6.82
N MET A 26 3.82 15.09 -7.53
CA MET A 26 3.14 16.09 -8.36
C MET A 26 2.26 15.49 -9.46
N ASN A 27 2.53 14.24 -9.86
CA ASN A 27 1.68 13.51 -10.81
C ASN A 27 0.22 13.38 -10.35
N VAL A 28 -0.08 13.54 -9.06
CA VAL A 28 -1.47 13.50 -8.59
C VAL A 28 -2.25 14.77 -8.91
N ILE A 29 -1.60 15.91 -9.04
CA ILE A 29 -2.23 17.21 -9.33
C ILE A 29 -1.94 17.72 -10.73
N GLU A 30 -0.80 17.40 -11.33
CA GLU A 30 -0.44 17.79 -12.67
C GLU A 30 -1.01 16.85 -13.74
N ASP A 31 -1.34 17.38 -14.91
CA ASP A 31 -1.80 16.56 -16.04
C ASP A 31 -0.60 15.97 -16.81
N THR A 32 0.00 14.94 -16.24
CA THR A 32 1.13 14.22 -16.82
C THR A 32 0.71 12.96 -17.57
N ALA A 33 1.59 12.45 -18.42
CA ALA A 33 1.38 11.17 -19.10
C ALA A 33 1.23 10.01 -18.08
N TRP A 34 1.95 10.06 -16.96
CA TRP A 34 1.88 9.08 -15.88
C TRP A 34 0.49 9.07 -15.23
N ARG A 35 -0.02 10.25 -14.84
CA ARG A 35 -1.36 10.38 -14.29
C ARG A 35 -2.44 9.85 -15.23
N ARG A 36 -2.34 10.21 -16.52
CA ARG A 36 -3.30 9.74 -17.54
C ARG A 36 -3.25 8.22 -17.68
N SER A 37 -2.06 7.63 -17.73
CA SER A 37 -1.87 6.19 -17.80
C SER A 37 -2.48 5.45 -16.59
N TRP A 38 -2.30 5.98 -15.36
CA TRP A 38 -2.91 5.37 -14.18
C TRP A 38 -4.43 5.47 -14.17
N ARG A 39 -4.98 6.60 -14.60
CA ARG A 39 -6.44 6.76 -14.76
C ARG A 39 -7.00 5.78 -15.77
N GLU A 40 -6.34 5.63 -16.90
CA GLU A 40 -6.75 4.69 -17.94
C GLU A 40 -6.68 3.25 -17.45
N LEU A 41 -5.62 2.87 -16.75
CA LEU A 41 -5.47 1.54 -16.16
C LEU A 41 -6.58 1.22 -15.17
N GLY A 42 -6.90 2.14 -14.27
CA GLY A 42 -8.01 1.99 -13.33
C GLY A 42 -9.35 1.85 -14.03
N ALA A 43 -9.63 2.70 -15.01
CA ALA A 43 -10.86 2.64 -15.81
C ALA A 43 -10.98 1.29 -16.54
N GLN A 44 -9.93 0.81 -17.18
CA GLN A 44 -9.92 -0.49 -17.86
C GLN A 44 -10.24 -1.66 -16.93
N LEU A 45 -9.75 -1.64 -15.68
CA LEU A 45 -10.07 -2.67 -14.69
C LEU A 45 -11.54 -2.63 -14.31
N LEU A 46 -12.10 -1.44 -14.10
CA LEU A 46 -13.52 -1.27 -13.75
C LEU A 46 -14.42 -1.66 -14.90
N ASP A 47 -14.13 -1.27 -16.14
CA ASP A 47 -14.92 -1.56 -17.35
C ASP A 47 -14.95 -3.06 -17.66
N ARG A 48 -13.90 -3.78 -17.33
CA ARG A 48 -13.87 -5.25 -17.48
C ARG A 48 -14.59 -5.99 -16.36
N GLY A 49 -15.24 -5.27 -15.42
CA GLY A 49 -15.84 -5.88 -14.25
C GLY A 49 -14.81 -6.45 -13.26
N GLN A 50 -13.57 -6.04 -13.37
CA GLN A 50 -12.45 -6.49 -12.53
C GLN A 50 -12.16 -5.49 -11.40
N ARG A 51 -13.21 -4.94 -10.79
CA ARG A 51 -13.07 -4.05 -9.64
C ARG A 51 -12.40 -4.79 -8.50
N PRO A 52 -11.26 -4.31 -7.98
CA PRO A 52 -10.65 -4.89 -6.79
C PRO A 52 -11.59 -4.79 -5.58
N GLN A 53 -11.66 -5.84 -4.78
CA GLN A 53 -12.35 -5.83 -3.48
C GLN A 53 -11.43 -5.38 -2.35
N LEU A 54 -10.12 -5.46 -2.59
CA LEU A 54 -9.04 -5.04 -1.70
C LEU A 54 -7.80 -4.75 -2.54
N ILE A 55 -7.03 -3.77 -2.12
CA ILE A 55 -5.69 -3.47 -2.65
C ILE A 55 -4.67 -3.74 -1.55
N LEU A 56 -3.73 -4.63 -1.80
CA LEU A 56 -2.51 -4.77 -1.00
C LEU A 56 -1.40 -4.00 -1.70
N CYS A 57 -0.90 -2.95 -1.08
CA CYS A 57 0.15 -2.10 -1.62
C CYS A 57 1.46 -2.29 -0.84
N ILE A 58 2.56 -2.46 -1.53
CA ILE A 58 3.90 -2.43 -0.96
C ILE A 58 4.55 -1.13 -1.41
N SER A 59 4.87 -0.23 -0.47
CA SER A 59 5.49 1.05 -0.79
C SER A 59 6.96 1.07 -0.43
N ALA A 60 7.77 1.63 -1.32
CA ALA A 60 9.19 1.88 -1.06
C ALA A 60 9.44 2.95 0.01
N HIS A 61 8.40 3.68 0.45
CA HIS A 61 8.50 4.73 1.47
C HIS A 61 8.25 4.23 2.89
N TRP A 62 7.72 3.02 3.04
CA TRP A 62 7.56 2.41 4.35
C TRP A 62 8.57 1.27 4.53
N VAL A 63 9.69 1.62 5.11
CA VAL A 63 10.78 0.68 5.38
C VAL A 63 11.00 0.59 6.88
N THR A 64 10.96 -0.61 7.41
CA THR A 64 11.22 -0.91 8.82
C THR A 64 12.64 -1.49 8.99
N GLU A 65 13.16 -1.47 10.19
CA GLU A 65 14.53 -1.94 10.47
C GLU A 65 14.61 -3.47 10.68
N SER A 66 13.59 -4.05 11.29
CA SER A 66 13.64 -5.47 11.70
C SER A 66 12.40 -6.28 11.33
N ASP A 67 11.21 -5.71 11.53
CA ASP A 67 9.96 -6.42 11.37
C ASP A 67 9.12 -5.82 10.26
N TRP A 68 8.62 -6.63 9.37
CA TRP A 68 7.62 -6.18 8.41
C TRP A 68 6.27 -5.98 9.07
N ALA A 69 5.44 -5.11 8.50
CA ALA A 69 4.19 -4.70 9.12
C ALA A 69 3.09 -4.50 8.08
N LEU A 70 1.85 -4.66 8.51
CA LEU A 70 0.64 -4.38 7.74
C LEU A 70 -0.16 -3.27 8.41
N THR A 71 -0.62 -2.27 7.66
CA THR A 71 -1.58 -1.30 8.19
C THR A 71 -2.87 -2.01 8.57
N ALA A 72 -3.34 -1.80 9.81
CA ALA A 72 -4.48 -2.51 10.38
C ALA A 72 -5.56 -1.59 10.98
N MET A 73 -5.54 -0.30 10.64
CA MET A 73 -6.58 0.65 11.02
C MET A 73 -7.76 0.59 10.06
N ALA A 74 -8.97 0.95 10.54
CA ALA A 74 -10.17 1.01 9.71
C ALA A 74 -10.18 2.21 8.75
N GLN A 75 -9.49 3.29 9.13
CA GLN A 75 -9.38 4.52 8.34
C GLN A 75 -7.93 4.99 8.35
N PRO A 76 -7.10 4.50 7.42
CA PRO A 76 -5.72 4.94 7.32
C PRO A 76 -5.65 6.42 6.90
N ARG A 77 -4.81 7.16 7.59
CA ARG A 77 -4.55 8.57 7.25
C ARG A 77 -3.77 8.69 5.95
N THR A 78 -3.95 9.78 5.22
CA THR A 78 -3.08 10.16 4.10
C THR A 78 -1.79 10.75 4.66
N ILE A 79 -0.64 10.15 4.36
CA ILE A 79 0.66 10.61 4.84
C ILE A 79 1.34 11.45 3.75
N HIS A 80 1.81 12.64 4.16
CA HIS A 80 2.59 13.54 3.31
C HIS A 80 4.08 13.48 3.72
N ASP A 81 4.70 12.35 3.41
CA ASP A 81 6.08 12.00 3.74
C ASP A 81 7.12 12.62 2.78
N PHE A 82 6.89 13.87 2.40
CA PHE A 82 7.72 14.67 1.51
C PHE A 82 7.79 16.13 1.96
N GLY A 83 8.73 16.89 1.39
CA GLY A 83 8.88 18.33 1.64
C GLY A 83 9.22 19.10 0.38
N GLY A 84 9.10 20.45 0.43
CA GLY A 84 9.50 21.32 -0.67
C GLY A 84 8.53 21.39 -1.86
N PHE A 85 7.30 20.93 -1.68
CA PHE A 85 6.25 20.95 -2.70
C PHE A 85 5.21 22.05 -2.45
N PRO A 86 4.39 22.40 -3.46
CA PRO A 86 3.31 23.38 -3.32
C PRO A 86 2.26 22.94 -2.28
N GLN A 87 1.62 23.93 -1.63
CA GLN A 87 0.56 23.70 -0.64
C GLN A 87 -0.60 22.87 -1.18
N GLU A 88 -0.91 23.00 -2.47
CA GLU A 88 -1.94 22.22 -3.15
C GLU A 88 -1.70 20.69 -3.04
N LEU A 89 -0.44 20.26 -3.06
CA LEU A 89 -0.10 18.85 -2.89
C LEU A 89 -0.32 18.39 -1.45
N PHE A 90 0.02 19.21 -0.46
CA PHE A 90 -0.24 18.91 0.95
C PHE A 90 -1.74 18.90 1.30
N ALA A 91 -2.56 19.60 0.51
CA ALA A 91 -4.02 19.57 0.67
C ALA A 91 -4.67 18.29 0.11
N GLN A 92 -3.92 17.46 -0.62
CA GLN A 92 -4.47 16.23 -1.18
C GLN A 92 -4.81 15.22 -0.08
N GLN A 93 -5.95 14.57 -0.20
CA GLN A 93 -6.39 13.48 0.67
C GLN A 93 -6.84 12.28 -0.18
N TYR A 94 -6.61 11.10 0.36
CA TYR A 94 -7.10 9.85 -0.22
C TYR A 94 -7.70 8.98 0.90
N PRO A 95 -8.98 9.23 1.26
CA PRO A 95 -9.62 8.63 2.42
C PRO A 95 -10.14 7.21 2.15
N ALA A 96 -9.33 6.38 1.50
CA ALA A 96 -9.70 4.99 1.28
C ALA A 96 -9.83 4.25 2.62
N PRO A 97 -10.85 3.39 2.79
CA PRO A 97 -10.96 2.59 4.00
C PRO A 97 -9.81 1.59 4.11
N GLY A 98 -9.45 1.22 5.33
CA GLY A 98 -8.60 0.07 5.60
C GLY A 98 -9.41 -1.21 5.74
N ALA A 99 -8.71 -2.32 6.02
CA ALA A 99 -9.35 -3.63 6.19
C ALA A 99 -8.71 -4.39 7.38
N PRO A 100 -8.93 -3.97 8.63
CA PRO A 100 -8.23 -4.51 9.80
C PRO A 100 -8.41 -6.01 9.99
N ALA A 101 -9.59 -6.55 9.71
CA ALA A 101 -9.82 -7.99 9.84
C ALA A 101 -9.08 -8.80 8.77
N VAL A 102 -8.93 -8.26 7.55
CA VAL A 102 -8.12 -8.89 6.50
C VAL A 102 -6.64 -8.77 6.83
N ALA A 103 -6.19 -7.62 7.34
CA ALA A 103 -4.81 -7.43 7.79
C ALA A 103 -4.43 -8.46 8.88
N ALA A 104 -5.30 -8.67 9.87
CA ALA A 104 -5.10 -9.66 10.92
C ALA A 104 -5.00 -11.10 10.35
N GLN A 105 -5.83 -11.43 9.37
CA GLN A 105 -5.79 -12.75 8.73
C GLN A 105 -4.52 -12.91 7.87
N LEU A 106 -4.15 -11.90 7.09
CA LEU A 106 -2.90 -11.92 6.33
C LEU A 106 -1.69 -12.06 7.26
N ALA A 107 -1.66 -11.35 8.39
CA ALA A 107 -0.60 -11.49 9.38
C ALA A 107 -0.49 -12.90 9.96
N ALA A 108 -1.62 -13.59 10.11
CA ALA A 108 -1.62 -14.98 10.59
C ALA A 108 -1.12 -15.99 9.54
N GLU A 109 -1.28 -15.70 8.26
CA GLU A 109 -0.96 -16.59 7.14
C GLU A 109 0.41 -16.31 6.51
N LEU A 110 0.81 -15.04 6.41
CA LEU A 110 2.08 -14.64 5.80
C LEU A 110 3.26 -15.03 6.69
N ARG A 111 4.32 -15.47 6.04
CA ARG A 111 5.62 -15.76 6.67
C ARG A 111 6.72 -15.13 5.84
N ALA A 112 7.70 -14.54 6.51
CA ALA A 112 8.87 -14.04 5.83
C ALA A 112 9.68 -15.20 5.19
N PRO A 113 10.24 -15.01 3.99
CA PRO A 113 11.02 -16.05 3.32
C PRO A 113 12.25 -16.50 4.11
N ASP A 114 12.80 -15.62 4.94
CA ASP A 114 13.97 -15.87 5.81
C ASP A 114 13.59 -16.48 7.17
N GLY A 115 12.29 -16.73 7.41
CA GLY A 115 11.80 -17.26 8.69
C GLY A 115 11.66 -16.20 9.80
N ALA A 116 11.79 -14.91 9.49
CA ALA A 116 11.67 -13.81 10.47
C ALA A 116 10.25 -13.64 11.07
N GLY A 117 9.33 -14.55 10.81
CA GLY A 117 8.02 -14.57 11.42
C GLY A 117 6.92 -13.92 10.59
N SER A 118 5.85 -13.54 11.27
CA SER A 118 4.65 -12.92 10.69
C SER A 118 4.75 -11.39 10.72
N PRO A 119 4.08 -10.67 9.81
CA PRO A 119 4.04 -9.21 9.89
C PRO A 119 3.31 -8.73 11.15
N LEU A 120 3.79 -7.63 11.70
CA LEU A 120 3.13 -6.91 12.78
C LEU A 120 1.89 -6.17 12.25
N LEU A 121 0.89 -5.96 13.11
CA LEU A 121 -0.24 -5.10 12.81
C LEU A 121 0.07 -3.68 13.27
N ASP A 122 0.17 -2.76 12.33
CA ASP A 122 0.45 -1.35 12.59
C ASP A 122 -0.85 -0.53 12.55
N LEU A 123 -1.04 0.31 13.58
CA LEU A 123 -2.21 1.17 13.73
C LEU A 123 -1.89 2.66 13.53
N ASP A 124 -0.63 3.00 13.29
CA ASP A 124 -0.14 4.38 13.32
C ASP A 124 0.29 4.91 11.95
N TRP A 125 0.81 4.05 11.05
CA TRP A 125 1.32 4.50 9.75
C TRP A 125 0.21 5.17 8.91
N GLY A 126 -0.42 4.51 8.04
CA GLY A 126 -1.42 5.02 7.11
C GLY A 126 -1.08 4.69 5.66
N LEU A 127 -1.43 5.57 4.72
CA LEU A 127 -1.08 5.46 3.30
C LEU A 127 -0.09 6.57 2.95
N ASP A 128 1.15 6.20 2.62
CA ASP A 128 2.18 7.16 2.19
C ASP A 128 2.01 7.61 0.75
N HIS A 129 2.81 8.61 0.32
CA HIS A 129 2.64 9.18 -1.01
C HIS A 129 2.94 8.20 -2.15
N GLY A 130 3.78 7.21 -1.94
CA GLY A 130 4.01 6.16 -2.94
C GLY A 130 2.75 5.34 -3.22
N THR A 131 1.88 5.23 -2.24
CA THR A 131 0.59 4.56 -2.33
C THR A 131 -0.51 5.49 -2.84
N TRP A 132 -0.82 6.57 -2.09
CA TRP A 132 -2.00 7.37 -2.41
C TRP A 132 -1.86 8.22 -3.67
N SER A 133 -0.64 8.64 -4.05
CA SER A 133 -0.46 9.46 -5.25
C SER A 133 -0.72 8.69 -6.55
N VAL A 134 -0.57 7.37 -6.52
CA VAL A 134 -0.93 6.47 -7.61
C VAL A 134 -2.40 6.06 -7.55
N LEU A 135 -2.88 5.66 -6.37
CA LEU A 135 -4.24 5.16 -6.22
C LEU A 135 -5.30 6.24 -6.44
N LYS A 136 -5.01 7.49 -6.08
CA LYS A 136 -5.96 8.59 -6.26
C LYS A 136 -6.35 8.84 -7.72
N PRO A 137 -5.45 8.94 -8.69
CA PRO A 137 -5.85 8.99 -10.10
C PRO A 137 -6.41 7.68 -10.64
N MET A 138 -5.98 6.53 -10.14
CA MET A 138 -6.42 5.21 -10.60
C MET A 138 -7.85 4.87 -10.13
N PHE A 139 -8.14 5.14 -8.86
CA PHE A 139 -9.43 4.89 -8.20
C PHE A 139 -9.87 6.13 -7.41
N PRO A 140 -10.33 7.19 -8.08
CA PRO A 140 -10.57 8.50 -7.46
C PRO A 140 -11.66 8.50 -6.39
N GLU A 141 -12.59 7.54 -6.42
CA GLU A 141 -13.67 7.42 -5.44
C GLU A 141 -13.16 7.01 -4.04
N ALA A 142 -11.92 6.51 -3.93
CA ALA A 142 -11.31 6.07 -2.68
C ALA A 142 -12.19 5.11 -1.85
N ASP A 143 -12.94 4.25 -2.51
CA ASP A 143 -13.93 3.36 -1.90
C ASP A 143 -13.52 1.88 -1.91
N ILE A 144 -12.31 1.58 -2.42
CA ILE A 144 -11.70 0.26 -2.36
C ILE A 144 -10.80 0.20 -1.13
N PRO A 145 -10.98 -0.78 -0.23
CA PRO A 145 -10.11 -0.93 0.94
C PRO A 145 -8.65 -1.10 0.54
N VAL A 146 -7.74 -0.46 1.29
CA VAL A 146 -6.30 -0.53 1.07
C VAL A 146 -5.60 -1.00 2.33
N ILE A 147 -4.72 -1.99 2.19
CA ILE A 147 -3.74 -2.41 3.18
C ILE A 147 -2.36 -2.10 2.61
N GLN A 148 -1.51 -1.46 3.39
CA GLN A 148 -0.13 -1.24 3.01
C GLN A 148 0.78 -2.19 3.79
N LEU A 149 1.74 -2.80 3.10
CA LEU A 149 2.76 -3.68 3.66
C LEU A 149 4.10 -2.96 3.66
N ALA A 150 4.77 -2.93 4.81
CA ALA A 150 6.12 -2.41 4.95
C ALA A 150 7.14 -3.33 4.28
N MET A 151 8.20 -2.73 3.75
CA MET A 151 9.43 -3.44 3.41
C MET A 151 10.36 -3.46 4.63
N VAL A 152 11.19 -4.50 4.73
CA VAL A 152 12.25 -4.57 5.73
C VAL A 152 13.57 -4.14 5.11
N SER A 153 14.30 -3.25 5.78
CA SER A 153 15.65 -2.87 5.37
C SER A 153 16.55 -4.12 5.40
N PRO A 154 17.34 -4.39 4.36
CA PRO A 154 18.30 -5.47 4.42
C PRO A 154 19.27 -5.17 5.57
N VAL A 155 19.29 -6.02 6.59
CA VAL A 155 20.23 -5.91 7.72
C VAL A 155 21.64 -5.93 7.14
N LYS A 156 22.37 -4.84 7.28
CA LYS A 156 23.81 -4.86 7.07
C LYS A 156 24.37 -5.71 8.21
N ASN A 157 24.70 -6.96 7.94
CA ASN A 157 25.55 -7.76 8.82
C ASN A 157 26.92 -7.06 8.94
N SER A 158 27.00 -6.05 9.81
CA SER A 158 28.24 -5.41 10.22
C SER A 158 28.83 -6.17 11.41
N SER A 159 29.27 -7.41 11.19
CA SER A 159 30.13 -8.12 12.13
C SER A 159 30.99 -9.16 11.41
N ALA A 160 31.86 -8.65 10.55
CA ALA A 160 33.10 -9.34 10.23
C ALA A 160 34.20 -8.32 10.52
N SER A 161 34.55 -8.14 11.79
CA SER A 161 35.87 -7.63 12.15
C SER A 161 36.85 -8.75 11.77
N PRO A 162 37.82 -8.52 10.88
CA PRO A 162 38.92 -9.45 10.75
C PRO A 162 39.77 -9.30 12.02
N ASN A 163 39.74 -10.28 12.87
CA ASN A 163 40.77 -10.42 13.88
C ASN A 163 42.09 -10.72 13.15
N THR A 164 42.97 -9.75 13.19
CA THR A 164 44.41 -9.90 13.00
C THR A 164 45.02 -10.74 14.10
#